data_31d36de824376f91a36cb6230213e5eb
#
_entry.id   31d36de824376f91a36cb6230213e5eb
#
_cell.length_a   1.000
_cell.length_b   1.000
_cell.length_c   1.000
_cell.angle_alpha   90.00
_cell.angle_beta   90.00
_cell.angle_gamma   90.00
#
_symmetry.space_group_name_H-M   'P 1'
#
loop_
_entity.id
_entity.type
_entity.pdbx_description
1 polymer ?
#
loop_
_entity_poly.entity_id
_entity_poly.type
_entity_poly.pdbx_seq_one_letter_code
_entity_poly.pdbx_strand_id
1 'polypeptide(L)'
;MHWRKRSQEEIFSSFGWWDKGCFLGQMTGDRCDYIQTCLEKAVGKEVWQQQPILEVGCGGGLICEELARRGATMVGVDPSLPALQTARAHANQSGLSERITYEQGYAEALPYDSAHFQGVVCLDVLEHVNDLRATVAEVARVLAPGGVFVFDTINRTLLARAVLIWYGEHFPSGGLVPGLHNYHAFIKPAELRAILAANHFEIKE
;
A
#
# COMPACT_ATOMS: atom_id res chain seq x y z
N MET A 1 32.80 -7.92 -9.65
CA MET A 1 32.02 -6.76 -9.19
C MET A 1 31.00 -7.26 -8.20
N HIS A 2 31.15 -7.01 -6.88
CA HIS A 2 30.14 -7.38 -5.91
C HIS A 2 29.01 -6.35 -6.00
N TRP A 3 27.85 -6.73 -6.58
CA TRP A 3 26.65 -5.93 -6.51
C TRP A 3 26.16 -5.94 -5.07
N ARG A 4 26.31 -4.81 -4.35
CA ARG A 4 25.64 -4.64 -3.07
C ARG A 4 24.14 -4.68 -3.31
N LYS A 5 23.44 -5.66 -2.71
CA LYS A 5 21.99 -5.71 -2.74
C LYS A 5 21.45 -4.46 -2.04
N ARG A 6 20.73 -3.61 -2.78
CA ARG A 6 20.06 -2.44 -2.20
C ARG A 6 18.97 -2.90 -1.24
N SER A 7 18.77 -2.18 -0.15
CA SER A 7 17.59 -2.39 0.69
C SER A 7 16.33 -1.95 -0.05
N GLN A 8 15.18 -2.43 0.38
CA GLN A 8 13.89 -2.01 -0.17
C GLN A 8 13.70 -0.50 -0.01
N GLU A 9 14.05 0.03 1.16
CA GLU A 9 14.03 1.46 1.43
C GLU A 9 14.91 2.27 0.45
N GLU A 10 16.12 1.78 0.12
CA GLU A 10 16.99 2.40 -0.89
C GLU A 10 16.38 2.38 -2.30
N ILE A 11 15.63 1.32 -2.64
CA ILE A 11 14.94 1.20 -3.94
C ILE A 11 13.78 2.20 -4.01
N PHE A 12 12.90 2.20 -3.03
CA PHE A 12 11.71 3.07 -3.01
C PHE A 12 12.04 4.54 -2.79
N SER A 13 13.17 4.86 -2.11
CA SER A 13 13.65 6.23 -1.95
C SER A 13 14.04 6.91 -3.27
N SER A 14 14.42 6.13 -4.28
CA SER A 14 14.81 6.62 -5.61
C SER A 14 13.79 6.31 -6.70
N PHE A 15 12.62 5.82 -6.33
CA PHE A 15 11.59 5.41 -7.28
C PHE A 15 10.92 6.63 -7.92
N GLY A 16 10.75 6.61 -9.23
CA GLY A 16 10.11 7.68 -10.01
C GLY A 16 8.58 7.62 -9.93
N TRP A 17 8.02 7.87 -8.74
CA TRP A 17 6.58 7.72 -8.45
C TRP A 17 5.67 8.45 -9.44
N TRP A 18 6.05 9.64 -9.88
CA TRP A 18 5.25 10.52 -10.74
C TRP A 18 5.76 10.61 -12.18
N ASP A 19 6.69 9.75 -12.56
CA ASP A 19 7.20 9.69 -13.92
C ASP A 19 6.10 9.19 -14.87
N LYS A 20 6.07 9.74 -16.11
CA LYS A 20 5.06 9.36 -17.13
C LYS A 20 5.04 7.85 -17.47
N GLY A 21 6.14 7.15 -17.21
CA GLY A 21 6.27 5.70 -17.43
C GLY A 21 6.06 4.86 -16.17
N CYS A 22 5.69 5.45 -15.03
CA CYS A 22 5.46 4.72 -13.79
C CYS A 22 4.30 3.73 -13.94
N PHE A 23 4.60 2.44 -13.86
CA PHE A 23 3.60 1.39 -13.98
C PHE A 23 2.52 1.47 -12.88
N LEU A 24 2.92 1.75 -11.63
CA LEU A 24 1.99 1.95 -10.52
C LEU A 24 1.05 3.14 -10.78
N GLY A 25 1.59 4.23 -11.33
CA GLY A 25 0.80 5.40 -11.71
C GLY A 25 -0.26 5.09 -12.77
N GLN A 26 0.05 4.21 -13.73
CA GLN A 26 -0.91 3.81 -14.78
C GLN A 26 -2.09 2.99 -14.22
N MET A 27 -1.88 2.23 -13.16
CA MET A 27 -2.92 1.40 -12.54
C MET A 27 -3.70 2.12 -11.43
N THR A 28 -3.27 3.31 -11.02
CA THR A 28 -3.83 4.04 -9.87
C THR A 28 -5.34 4.28 -10.02
N GLY A 29 -5.80 4.69 -11.21
CA GLY A 29 -7.22 4.94 -11.48
C GLY A 29 -8.10 3.72 -11.21
N ASP A 30 -7.80 2.60 -11.86
CA ASP A 30 -8.58 1.35 -11.74
C ASP A 30 -8.55 0.79 -10.31
N ARG A 31 -7.39 0.87 -9.65
CA ARG A 31 -7.26 0.48 -8.24
C ARG A 31 -8.14 1.33 -7.33
N CYS A 32 -8.13 2.64 -7.53
CA CYS A 32 -8.96 3.56 -6.74
C CYS A 32 -10.45 3.39 -7.00
N ASP A 33 -10.88 3.00 -8.22
CA ASP A 33 -12.27 2.63 -8.51
C ASP A 33 -12.71 1.43 -7.67
N TYR A 34 -11.86 0.42 -7.57
CA TYR A 34 -12.12 -0.75 -6.74
C TYR A 34 -12.14 -0.40 -5.24
N ILE A 35 -11.13 0.34 -4.76
CA ILE A 35 -11.03 0.78 -3.35
C ILE A 35 -12.28 1.57 -2.96
N GLN A 36 -12.66 2.58 -3.76
CA GLN A 36 -13.85 3.37 -3.52
C GLN A 36 -15.10 2.51 -3.44
N THR A 37 -15.26 1.55 -4.36
CA THR A 37 -16.39 0.62 -4.35
C THR A 37 -16.43 -0.21 -3.06
N CYS A 38 -15.29 -0.70 -2.57
CA CYS A 38 -15.19 -1.44 -1.33
C CYS A 38 -15.56 -0.57 -0.12
N LEU A 39 -15.01 0.66 -0.06
CA LEU A 39 -15.29 1.62 1.01
C LEU A 39 -16.77 2.00 1.03
N GLU A 40 -17.36 2.37 -0.10
CA GLU A 40 -18.78 2.74 -0.19
C GLU A 40 -19.72 1.61 0.22
N LYS A 41 -19.41 0.37 -0.16
CA LYS A 41 -20.19 -0.80 0.22
C LYS A 41 -20.10 -1.13 1.71
N ALA A 42 -18.93 -0.95 2.31
CA ALA A 42 -18.69 -1.36 3.69
C ALA A 42 -19.18 -0.31 4.70
N VAL A 43 -18.84 0.97 4.47
CA VAL A 43 -19.08 2.03 5.46
C VAL A 43 -20.04 3.12 4.97
N GLY A 44 -20.42 3.09 3.71
CA GLY A 44 -21.31 4.08 3.09
C GLY A 44 -20.56 5.30 2.54
N LYS A 45 -21.14 5.93 1.52
CA LYS A 45 -20.49 7.02 0.78
C LYS A 45 -20.16 8.23 1.66
N GLU A 46 -21.04 8.62 2.56
CA GLU A 46 -20.83 9.78 3.42
C GLU A 46 -19.69 9.54 4.41
N VAL A 47 -19.56 8.33 4.93
CA VAL A 47 -18.56 7.97 5.95
C VAL A 47 -17.17 7.99 5.37
N TRP A 48 -16.93 7.37 4.20
CA TRP A 48 -15.60 7.32 3.62
C TRP A 48 -15.08 8.69 3.16
N GLN A 49 -15.98 9.65 2.89
CA GLN A 49 -15.61 11.03 2.54
C GLN A 49 -15.35 11.91 3.77
N GLN A 50 -15.96 11.60 4.91
CA GLN A 50 -15.90 12.42 6.12
C GLN A 50 -14.89 11.89 7.14
N GLN A 51 -14.61 10.59 7.14
CA GLN A 51 -13.68 9.95 8.07
C GLN A 51 -12.32 9.71 7.39
N PRO A 52 -11.21 9.78 8.13
CA PRO A 52 -9.91 9.53 7.56
C PRO A 52 -9.75 8.06 7.13
N ILE A 53 -9.14 7.88 5.96
CA ILE A 53 -8.73 6.58 5.41
C ILE A 53 -7.21 6.50 5.50
N LEU A 54 -6.69 5.39 6.03
CA LEU A 54 -5.26 5.14 6.12
C LEU A 54 -4.77 4.39 4.88
N GLU A 55 -3.68 4.85 4.28
CA GLU A 55 -2.88 4.06 3.34
C GLU A 55 -1.57 3.66 4.02
N VAL A 56 -1.36 2.34 4.18
CA VAL A 56 -0.13 1.75 4.71
C VAL A 56 0.82 1.46 3.55
N GLY A 57 2.04 1.99 3.60
CA GLY A 57 3.01 1.91 2.51
C GLY A 57 2.66 2.85 1.36
N CYS A 58 2.33 4.10 1.68
CA CYS A 58 1.83 5.07 0.68
C CYS A 58 2.88 5.52 -0.35
N GLY A 59 4.17 5.24 -0.13
CA GLY A 59 5.26 5.61 -1.02
C GLY A 59 5.22 7.08 -1.43
N GLY A 60 5.18 7.34 -2.74
CA GLY A 60 5.08 8.68 -3.32
C GLY A 60 3.67 9.27 -3.36
N GLY A 61 2.66 8.63 -2.74
CA GLY A 61 1.33 9.19 -2.52
C GLY A 61 0.34 9.03 -3.69
N LEU A 62 0.57 8.11 -4.61
CA LEU A 62 -0.28 7.92 -5.80
C LEU A 62 -1.75 7.64 -5.46
N ILE A 63 -1.99 6.67 -4.57
CA ILE A 63 -3.35 6.27 -4.16
C ILE A 63 -3.95 7.33 -3.23
N CYS A 64 -3.18 7.86 -2.26
CA CYS A 64 -3.63 8.95 -1.40
C CYS A 64 -4.16 10.13 -2.20
N GLU A 65 -3.41 10.59 -3.22
CA GLU A 65 -3.85 11.74 -4.02
C GLU A 65 -5.07 11.45 -4.88
N GLU A 66 -5.13 10.28 -5.49
CA GLU A 66 -6.28 9.92 -6.33
C GLU A 66 -7.56 9.78 -5.48
N LEU A 67 -7.49 9.16 -4.31
CA LEU A 67 -8.64 9.07 -3.39
C LEU A 67 -9.01 10.46 -2.82
N ALA A 68 -8.03 11.32 -2.55
CA ALA A 68 -8.30 12.69 -2.12
C ALA A 68 -8.99 13.54 -3.19
N ARG A 69 -8.63 13.38 -4.48
CA ARG A 69 -9.35 14.00 -5.61
C ARG A 69 -10.81 13.55 -5.69
N ARG A 70 -11.10 12.32 -5.25
CA ARG A 70 -12.47 11.78 -5.17
C ARG A 70 -13.23 12.21 -3.90
N GLY A 71 -12.58 12.97 -3.03
CA GLY A 71 -13.19 13.57 -1.85
C GLY A 71 -12.82 12.93 -0.50
N ALA A 72 -11.97 11.91 -0.48
CA ALA A 72 -11.48 11.31 0.77
C ALA A 72 -10.59 12.28 1.56
N THR A 73 -10.54 12.08 2.88
CA THR A 73 -9.47 12.58 3.74
C THR A 73 -8.50 11.45 3.98
N MET A 74 -7.23 11.63 3.61
CA MET A 74 -6.24 10.56 3.60
C MET A 74 -5.15 10.76 4.64
N VAL A 75 -4.74 9.65 5.23
CA VAL A 75 -3.50 9.56 6.00
C VAL A 75 -2.62 8.53 5.32
N GLY A 76 -1.43 8.91 4.89
CA GLY A 76 -0.45 8.01 4.28
C GLY A 76 0.71 7.75 5.25
N VAL A 77 1.04 6.49 5.50
CA VAL A 77 2.19 6.09 6.30
C VAL A 77 3.18 5.27 5.47
N ASP A 78 4.48 5.62 5.57
CA ASP A 78 5.56 4.93 4.86
C ASP A 78 6.87 5.04 5.66
N PRO A 79 7.75 4.01 5.69
CA PRO A 79 9.04 4.11 6.36
C PRO A 79 10.03 5.05 5.63
N SER A 80 9.87 5.26 4.31
CA SER A 80 10.79 6.01 3.46
C SER A 80 10.54 7.52 3.52
N LEU A 81 11.36 8.25 4.28
CA LEU A 81 11.31 9.72 4.30
C LEU A 81 11.45 10.37 2.92
N PRO A 82 12.33 9.91 2.00
CA PRO A 82 12.39 10.49 0.65
C PRO A 82 11.12 10.28 -0.16
N ALA A 83 10.46 9.12 -0.06
CA ALA A 83 9.17 8.88 -0.70
C ALA A 83 8.10 9.83 -0.15
N LEU A 84 8.01 9.99 1.17
CA LEU A 84 7.10 10.93 1.82
C LEU A 84 7.37 12.40 1.46
N GLN A 85 8.64 12.78 1.28
CA GLN A 85 8.99 14.13 0.79
C GLN A 85 8.45 14.36 -0.62
N THR A 86 8.59 13.37 -1.49
CA THR A 86 8.03 13.39 -2.85
C THR A 86 6.50 13.49 -2.80
N ALA A 87 5.84 12.68 -1.96
CA ALA A 87 4.40 12.68 -1.79
C ALA A 87 3.88 14.06 -1.31
N ARG A 88 4.50 14.63 -0.27
CA ARG A 88 4.13 15.98 0.23
C ARG A 88 4.32 17.06 -0.82
N ALA A 89 5.45 17.03 -1.54
CA ALA A 89 5.73 18.01 -2.57
C ALA A 89 4.70 17.95 -3.70
N HIS A 90 4.34 16.74 -4.17
CA HIS A 90 3.37 16.57 -5.23
C HIS A 90 1.94 16.92 -4.78
N ALA A 91 1.53 16.52 -3.59
CA ALA A 91 0.23 16.88 -3.02
C ALA A 91 0.07 18.41 -2.87
N ASN A 92 1.15 19.11 -2.48
CA ASN A 92 1.15 20.57 -2.42
C ASN A 92 0.97 21.19 -3.82
N GLN A 93 1.71 20.71 -4.81
CA GLN A 93 1.57 21.17 -6.20
C GLN A 93 0.18 20.89 -6.78
N SER A 94 -0.44 19.79 -6.36
CA SER A 94 -1.79 19.38 -6.77
C SER A 94 -2.92 20.06 -5.99
N GLY A 95 -2.61 20.89 -4.99
CA GLY A 95 -3.61 21.55 -4.14
C GLY A 95 -4.37 20.61 -3.20
N LEU A 96 -3.74 19.49 -2.81
CA LEU A 96 -4.37 18.44 -1.98
C LEU A 96 -3.85 18.40 -0.54
N SER A 97 -2.95 19.30 -0.15
CA SER A 97 -2.31 19.31 1.18
C SER A 97 -3.29 19.36 2.36
N GLU A 98 -4.44 19.99 2.18
CA GLU A 98 -5.47 20.08 3.23
C GLU A 98 -6.27 18.76 3.41
N ARG A 99 -6.13 17.83 2.47
CA ARG A 99 -6.84 16.54 2.48
C ARG A 99 -5.96 15.35 2.78
N ILE A 100 -4.63 15.52 2.77
CA ILE A 100 -3.69 14.41 2.92
C ILE A 100 -2.65 14.75 3.97
N THR A 101 -2.53 13.89 4.98
CA THR A 101 -1.44 13.90 5.94
C THR A 101 -0.49 12.74 5.62
N TYR A 102 0.82 13.00 5.55
CA TYR A 102 1.83 11.97 5.35
C TYR A 102 2.72 11.86 6.59
N GLU A 103 2.88 10.65 7.10
CA GLU A 103 3.64 10.37 8.33
C GLU A 103 4.64 9.24 8.14
N GLN A 104 5.77 9.33 8.84
CA GLN A 104 6.74 8.24 8.84
C GLN A 104 6.33 7.19 9.87
N GLY A 105 6.29 5.92 9.44
CA GLY A 105 5.98 4.79 10.31
C GLY A 105 6.16 3.46 9.62
N TYR A 106 6.10 2.40 10.39
CA TYR A 106 6.21 1.02 9.94
C TYR A 106 4.86 0.33 10.07
N ALA A 107 4.54 -0.54 9.11
CA ALA A 107 3.28 -1.29 9.09
C ALA A 107 3.09 -2.19 10.31
N GLU A 108 4.19 -2.66 10.91
CA GLU A 108 4.21 -3.50 12.10
C GLU A 108 4.00 -2.75 13.42
N ALA A 109 4.02 -1.39 13.39
CA ALA A 109 3.85 -0.54 14.57
C ALA A 109 3.26 0.82 14.13
N LEU A 110 1.98 0.84 13.84
CA LEU A 110 1.29 2.04 13.34
C LEU A 110 1.13 3.09 14.45
N PRO A 111 1.51 4.36 14.22
CA PRO A 111 1.52 5.40 15.24
C PRO A 111 0.14 6.01 15.50
N TYR A 112 -0.91 5.19 15.49
CA TYR A 112 -2.30 5.63 15.65
C TYR A 112 -3.00 4.90 16.79
N ASP A 113 -4.03 5.52 17.34
CA ASP A 113 -4.90 4.90 18.33
C ASP A 113 -5.71 3.75 17.74
N SER A 114 -6.19 2.86 18.61
CA SER A 114 -7.10 1.79 18.21
C SER A 114 -8.43 2.34 17.72
N ALA A 115 -9.02 1.65 16.74
CA ALA A 115 -10.33 1.99 16.16
C ALA A 115 -10.41 3.43 15.60
N HIS A 116 -9.33 3.91 15.01
CA HIS A 116 -9.23 5.29 14.51
C HIS A 116 -9.74 5.45 13.06
N PHE A 117 -9.56 4.45 12.21
CA PHE A 117 -9.87 4.53 10.79
C PHE A 117 -11.09 3.69 10.40
N GLN A 118 -11.92 4.20 9.49
CA GLN A 118 -13.02 3.44 8.88
C GLN A 118 -12.57 2.59 7.68
N GLY A 119 -11.44 2.92 7.10
CA GLY A 119 -10.82 2.17 6.02
C GLY A 119 -9.30 2.17 6.10
N VAL A 120 -8.70 1.04 5.79
CA VAL A 120 -7.25 0.89 5.60
C VAL A 120 -7.00 0.31 4.23
N VAL A 121 -6.08 0.92 3.49
CA VAL A 121 -5.60 0.49 2.17
C VAL A 121 -4.14 0.08 2.29
N CYS A 122 -3.76 -1.04 1.66
CA CYS A 122 -2.39 -1.53 1.70
C CYS A 122 -2.08 -2.30 0.41
N LEU A 123 -1.47 -1.62 -0.56
CA LEU A 123 -1.24 -2.16 -1.90
C LEU A 123 0.25 -2.34 -2.19
N ASP A 124 0.62 -3.50 -2.73
CA ASP A 124 2.01 -3.88 -3.05
C ASP A 124 2.97 -3.75 -1.83
N VAL A 125 2.51 -4.04 -0.61
CA VAL A 125 3.26 -3.83 0.64
C VAL A 125 3.42 -5.10 1.46
N LEU A 126 2.40 -5.94 1.56
CA LEU A 126 2.40 -7.10 2.48
C LEU A 126 3.54 -8.08 2.24
N GLU A 127 4.04 -8.20 0.99
CA GLU A 127 5.21 -8.99 0.62
C GLU A 127 6.55 -8.32 0.98
N HIS A 128 6.52 -7.08 1.45
CA HIS A 128 7.69 -6.28 1.77
C HIS A 128 7.88 -6.05 3.27
N VAL A 129 6.87 -6.35 4.09
CA VAL A 129 6.94 -6.18 5.55
C VAL A 129 7.85 -7.24 6.20
N ASN A 130 8.42 -6.91 7.36
CA ASN A 130 9.28 -7.86 8.08
C ASN A 130 8.45 -8.89 8.86
N ASP A 131 7.28 -8.49 9.36
CA ASP A 131 6.34 -9.36 10.08
C ASP A 131 4.90 -9.14 9.60
N LEU A 132 4.45 -10.03 8.71
CA LEU A 132 3.10 -10.00 8.19
C LEU A 132 2.02 -10.16 9.28
N ARG A 133 2.31 -10.93 10.34
CA ARG A 133 1.34 -11.13 11.43
C ARG A 133 1.18 -9.87 12.28
N ALA A 134 2.29 -9.23 12.62
CA ALA A 134 2.28 -7.96 13.32
C ALA A 134 1.59 -6.88 12.48
N THR A 135 1.87 -6.81 11.17
CA THR A 135 1.22 -5.86 10.26
C THR A 135 -0.30 -6.03 10.24
N VAL A 136 -0.80 -7.27 10.06
CA VAL A 136 -2.25 -7.50 10.03
C VAL A 136 -2.90 -7.23 11.39
N ALA A 137 -2.21 -7.52 12.50
CA ALA A 137 -2.69 -7.20 13.85
C ALA A 137 -2.77 -5.68 14.09
N GLU A 138 -1.79 -4.91 13.61
CA GLU A 138 -1.82 -3.44 13.69
C GLU A 138 -2.93 -2.84 12.82
N VAL A 139 -3.13 -3.35 11.61
CA VAL A 139 -4.27 -2.95 10.77
C VAL A 139 -5.60 -3.24 11.47
N ALA A 140 -5.75 -4.43 12.07
CA ALA A 140 -6.95 -4.77 12.84
C ALA A 140 -7.14 -3.85 14.06
N ARG A 141 -6.05 -3.47 14.73
CA ARG A 141 -6.09 -2.59 15.90
C ARG A 141 -6.55 -1.17 15.55
N VAL A 142 -6.04 -0.61 14.44
CA VAL A 142 -6.35 0.77 14.05
C VAL A 142 -7.68 0.90 13.31
N LEU A 143 -8.23 -0.17 12.76
CA LEU A 143 -9.55 -0.18 12.14
C LEU A 143 -10.65 -0.09 13.19
N ALA A 144 -11.62 0.77 12.94
CA ALA A 144 -12.86 0.83 13.71
C ALA A 144 -13.71 -0.43 13.48
N PRO A 145 -14.56 -0.82 14.44
CA PRO A 145 -15.51 -1.91 14.23
C PRO A 145 -16.39 -1.67 13.00
N GLY A 146 -16.46 -2.66 12.10
CA GLY A 146 -17.16 -2.52 10.82
C GLY A 146 -16.39 -1.80 9.73
N GLY A 147 -15.19 -1.34 10.02
CA GLY A 147 -14.28 -0.77 9.01
C GLY A 147 -13.79 -1.81 8.00
N VAL A 148 -13.20 -1.35 6.91
CA VAL A 148 -12.77 -2.21 5.80
C VAL A 148 -11.27 -2.14 5.57
N PHE A 149 -10.67 -3.31 5.33
CA PHE A 149 -9.29 -3.46 4.90
C PHE A 149 -9.24 -3.85 3.42
N VAL A 150 -8.74 -2.98 2.56
CA VAL A 150 -8.53 -3.24 1.12
C VAL A 150 -7.05 -3.41 0.88
N PHE A 151 -6.66 -4.56 0.33
CA PHE A 151 -5.26 -4.87 0.09
C PHE A 151 -5.07 -5.70 -1.17
N ASP A 152 -3.86 -5.66 -1.71
CA ASP A 152 -3.36 -6.64 -2.65
C ASP A 152 -1.99 -7.16 -2.20
N THR A 153 -1.53 -8.25 -2.80
CA THR A 153 -0.21 -8.82 -2.60
C THR A 153 0.10 -9.89 -3.65
N ILE A 154 1.35 -10.28 -3.75
CA ILE A 154 1.82 -11.25 -4.72
C ILE A 154 1.67 -12.67 -4.19
N ASN A 155 0.91 -13.51 -4.93
CA ASN A 155 0.78 -14.94 -4.60
C ASN A 155 2.10 -15.70 -4.85
N ARG A 156 2.54 -16.48 -3.85
CA ARG A 156 3.74 -17.33 -3.93
C ARG A 156 3.55 -18.52 -4.86
N THR A 157 3.66 -18.27 -6.17
CA THR A 157 3.59 -19.28 -7.22
C THR A 157 4.88 -19.29 -8.05
N LEU A 158 5.19 -20.42 -8.70
CA LEU A 158 6.33 -20.48 -9.64
C LEU A 158 6.13 -19.56 -10.84
N LEU A 159 4.88 -19.33 -11.25
CA LEU A 159 4.56 -18.38 -12.31
C LEU A 159 4.88 -16.93 -11.88
N ALA A 160 4.48 -16.52 -10.69
CA ALA A 160 4.83 -15.20 -10.16
C ALA A 160 6.36 -15.01 -10.07
N ARG A 161 7.09 -16.04 -9.61
CA ARG A 161 8.55 -16.03 -9.61
C ARG A 161 9.13 -15.85 -11.01
N ALA A 162 8.62 -16.59 -12.01
CA ALA A 162 9.12 -16.50 -13.37
C ALA A 162 8.80 -15.14 -14.02
N VAL A 163 7.58 -14.63 -13.82
CA VAL A 163 7.15 -13.38 -14.45
C VAL A 163 7.76 -12.17 -13.75
N LEU A 164 7.65 -12.06 -12.43
CA LEU A 164 8.05 -10.84 -11.72
C LEU A 164 9.56 -10.79 -11.44
N ILE A 165 10.15 -11.89 -10.97
CA ILE A 165 11.57 -11.88 -10.60
C ILE A 165 12.44 -12.18 -11.82
N TRP A 166 12.20 -13.32 -12.50
CA TRP A 166 13.11 -13.70 -13.59
C TRP A 166 12.95 -12.81 -14.83
N TYR A 167 11.73 -12.53 -15.28
CA TYR A 167 11.50 -11.66 -16.44
C TYR A 167 11.47 -10.18 -16.04
N GLY A 168 10.66 -9.81 -15.07
CA GLY A 168 10.42 -8.43 -14.68
C GLY A 168 11.69 -7.68 -14.22
N GLU A 169 12.53 -8.34 -13.42
CA GLU A 169 13.72 -7.73 -12.84
C GLU A 169 15.01 -7.91 -13.64
N HIS A 170 15.08 -8.89 -14.57
CA HIS A 170 16.31 -9.20 -15.30
C HIS A 170 16.30 -8.74 -16.76
N PHE A 171 15.13 -8.42 -17.30
CA PHE A 171 15.02 -7.97 -18.69
C PHE A 171 14.55 -6.50 -18.73
N PRO A 172 15.19 -5.63 -19.57
CA PRO A 172 14.79 -4.22 -19.67
C PRO A 172 13.32 -4.02 -20.04
N SER A 173 12.74 -4.95 -20.81
CA SER A 173 11.32 -4.96 -21.18
C SER A 173 10.38 -5.36 -20.04
N GLY A 174 10.92 -5.90 -18.95
CA GLY A 174 10.13 -6.26 -17.75
C GLY A 174 9.76 -5.06 -16.87
N GLY A 175 10.55 -4.00 -16.91
CA GLY A 175 10.25 -2.72 -16.30
C GLY A 175 10.35 -2.67 -14.77
N LEU A 176 10.75 -3.77 -14.10
CA LEU A 176 10.92 -3.82 -12.66
C LEU A 176 12.37 -3.59 -12.24
N VAL A 177 12.56 -3.04 -11.04
CA VAL A 177 13.89 -2.78 -10.49
C VAL A 177 14.52 -4.10 -10.03
N PRO A 178 15.75 -4.44 -10.43
CA PRO A 178 16.44 -5.65 -9.98
C PRO A 178 16.58 -5.70 -8.46
N GLY A 179 16.16 -6.83 -7.86
CA GLY A 179 16.22 -7.09 -6.42
C GLY A 179 15.03 -6.53 -5.64
N LEU A 180 13.99 -6.05 -6.33
CA LEU A 180 12.77 -5.54 -5.72
C LEU A 180 12.01 -6.64 -4.96
N HIS A 181 11.92 -7.85 -5.52
CA HIS A 181 11.11 -8.91 -4.94
C HIS A 181 11.96 -10.07 -4.39
N ASN A 182 11.43 -10.66 -3.32
CA ASN A 182 11.92 -11.92 -2.76
C ASN A 182 10.80 -12.98 -2.83
N TYR A 183 11.01 -14.05 -3.59
CA TYR A 183 10.02 -15.12 -3.74
C TYR A 183 9.52 -15.70 -2.40
N HIS A 184 10.39 -15.79 -1.40
CA HIS A 184 10.02 -16.33 -0.09
C HIS A 184 9.11 -15.39 0.73
N ALA A 185 9.11 -14.12 0.39
CA ALA A 185 8.22 -13.11 0.99
C ALA A 185 6.84 -13.05 0.31
N PHE A 186 6.67 -13.62 -0.88
CA PHE A 186 5.35 -13.76 -1.50
C PHE A 186 4.43 -14.59 -0.62
N ILE A 187 3.14 -14.30 -0.62
CA ILE A 187 2.20 -14.81 0.37
C ILE A 187 1.22 -15.78 -0.29
N LYS A 188 1.05 -16.98 0.28
CA LYS A 188 0.00 -17.89 -0.21
C LYS A 188 -1.37 -17.45 0.31
N PRO A 189 -2.44 -17.51 -0.51
CA PRO A 189 -3.79 -17.13 -0.08
C PRO A 189 -4.25 -17.83 1.20
N ALA A 190 -3.91 -19.12 1.38
CA ALA A 190 -4.27 -19.86 2.58
C ALA A 190 -3.57 -19.35 3.84
N GLU A 191 -2.29 -18.93 3.72
CA GLU A 191 -1.52 -18.34 4.82
C GLU A 191 -2.13 -17.00 5.24
N LEU A 192 -2.45 -16.14 4.27
CA LEU A 192 -3.04 -14.83 4.54
C LEU A 192 -4.45 -14.96 5.12
N ARG A 193 -5.29 -15.85 4.56
CA ARG A 193 -6.62 -16.14 5.12
C ARG A 193 -6.58 -16.56 6.59
N ALA A 194 -5.61 -17.40 6.97
CA ALA A 194 -5.46 -17.83 8.36
C ALA A 194 -5.06 -16.66 9.28
N ILE A 195 -4.18 -15.76 8.82
CA ILE A 195 -3.76 -14.57 9.59
C ILE A 195 -4.93 -13.59 9.73
N LEU A 196 -5.66 -13.33 8.65
CA LEU A 196 -6.84 -12.46 8.66
C LEU A 196 -7.93 -12.99 9.62
N ALA A 197 -8.23 -14.28 9.55
CA ALA A 197 -9.21 -14.93 10.44
C ALA A 197 -8.80 -14.86 11.92
N ALA A 198 -7.49 -15.00 12.22
CA ALA A 198 -6.96 -14.87 13.58
C ALA A 198 -7.09 -13.45 14.15
N ASN A 199 -7.24 -12.43 13.28
CA ASN A 199 -7.46 -11.04 13.64
C ASN A 199 -8.92 -10.59 13.39
N HIS A 200 -9.85 -11.54 13.35
CA HIS A 200 -11.30 -11.30 13.24
C HIS A 200 -11.77 -10.61 11.94
N PHE A 201 -10.96 -10.66 10.87
CA PHE A 201 -11.39 -10.19 9.57
C PHE A 201 -12.32 -11.22 8.90
N GLU A 202 -13.42 -10.72 8.35
CA GLU A 202 -14.28 -11.46 7.43
C GLU A 202 -13.92 -11.09 5.99
N ILE A 203 -13.53 -12.08 5.17
CA ILE A 203 -13.19 -11.85 3.77
C ILE A 203 -14.49 -11.75 2.97
N LYS A 204 -14.66 -10.63 2.28
CA LYS A 204 -15.75 -10.40 1.33
C LYS A 204 -15.18 -10.42 -0.09
N GLU A 205 -15.84 -11.15 -0.96
CA GLU A 205 -15.51 -11.25 -2.39
C GLU A 205 -16.28 -10.20 -3.21
#